data_6825f8fdeedd2da84793032af6ccff6e
#
_entry.id   6825f8fdeedd2da84793032af6ccff6e
#
_cell.length_a   1.000
_cell.length_b   1.000
_cell.length_c   1.000
_cell.angle_alpha   90.00
_cell.angle_beta   90.00
_cell.angle_gamma   90.00
#
_symmetry.space_group_name_H-M   'P 1'
#
loop_
_entity.id
_entity.type
_entity.pdbx_description
1 polymer ?
#
loop_
_entity_poly.entity_id
_entity_poly.type
_entity_poly.pdbx_seq_one_letter_code
_entity_poly.pdbx_strand_id
1 'polypeptide(L)'
;MNLKKIMIGSALLMAACCMQAQTKAIAHRGFWKTPGSSQNSITSLLKADSIGCYGSEFDVWLTKDSKLVVNHDPVYKMRPMEYSKGDALTGLKLSNGENLPSLEQYLKVGKEHNTKLILELKALNSKKRETKAVQEILATVKKMGLESRMEYITFSLHAMKEFIRLAPAGTPVFYLNGELSPKELKELGATGLDYHMGVIKKHPEWIKEAHDLGLKVNVWTVDEAEEMKWLIEQKVDFITTNEPVVLLEELKKNK
;
A
#
# COMPACT_ATOMS: atom_id res chain seq x y z
N MET A 1 0.02 -56.49 47.71
CA MET A 1 -1.11 -55.57 47.53
C MET A 1 -0.64 -54.43 46.67
N ASN A 2 -0.87 -54.53 45.34
CA ASN A 2 -0.32 -53.60 44.33
C ASN A 2 -1.32 -52.52 44.00
N LEU A 3 -1.05 -51.26 44.36
CA LEU A 3 -1.81 -50.09 43.88
C LEU A 3 -1.28 -49.66 42.51
N LYS A 4 -2.07 -49.86 41.48
CA LYS A 4 -1.86 -49.27 40.16
C LYS A 4 -2.23 -47.79 40.21
N LYS A 5 -1.24 -46.92 40.01
CA LYS A 5 -1.44 -45.49 39.79
C LYS A 5 -1.95 -45.29 38.35
N ILE A 6 -3.18 -44.87 38.22
CA ILE A 6 -3.75 -44.40 36.95
C ILE A 6 -3.32 -42.93 36.76
N MET A 7 -2.41 -42.67 35.81
CA MET A 7 -2.10 -41.31 35.36
C MET A 7 -3.15 -40.90 34.31
N ILE A 8 -4.04 -39.98 34.69
CA ILE A 8 -4.95 -39.31 33.78
C ILE A 8 -4.16 -38.16 33.16
N GLY A 9 -3.72 -38.32 31.92
CA GLY A 9 -3.12 -37.26 31.15
C GLY A 9 -4.21 -36.32 30.61
N SER A 10 -4.34 -35.14 31.21
CA SER A 10 -5.19 -34.09 30.69
C SER A 10 -4.50 -33.48 29.47
N ALA A 11 -4.93 -33.84 28.25
CA ALA A 11 -4.56 -33.13 27.03
C ALA A 11 -5.27 -31.77 27.03
N LEU A 12 -4.53 -30.71 27.34
CA LEU A 12 -4.98 -29.33 27.13
C LEU A 12 -4.96 -29.05 25.61
N LEU A 13 -6.11 -29.16 24.95
CA LEU A 13 -6.28 -28.60 23.60
C LEU A 13 -6.24 -27.08 23.73
N MET A 14 -5.08 -26.46 23.47
CA MET A 14 -5.02 -25.02 23.20
C MET A 14 -5.67 -24.79 21.84
N ALA A 15 -6.94 -24.41 21.85
CA ALA A 15 -7.57 -23.77 20.69
C ALA A 15 -6.84 -22.43 20.47
N ALA A 16 -5.89 -22.41 19.54
CA ALA A 16 -5.34 -21.17 19.03
C ALA A 16 -6.49 -20.44 18.32
N CYS A 17 -7.15 -19.54 19.07
CA CYS A 17 -8.08 -18.59 18.49
C CYS A 17 -7.22 -17.70 17.58
N CYS A 18 -7.16 -18.00 16.28
CA CYS A 18 -6.61 -17.10 15.29
C CYS A 18 -7.49 -15.85 15.32
N MET A 19 -7.10 -14.85 16.10
CA MET A 19 -7.66 -13.51 15.97
C MET A 19 -7.28 -13.04 14.57
N GLN A 20 -8.19 -13.23 13.64
CA GLN A 20 -8.03 -12.71 12.28
C GLN A 20 -7.99 -11.20 12.38
N ALA A 21 -6.92 -10.60 11.85
CA ALA A 21 -6.74 -9.16 11.94
C ALA A 21 -7.91 -8.45 11.24
N GLN A 22 -8.44 -7.43 11.88
CA GLN A 22 -9.51 -6.61 11.30
C GLN A 22 -9.01 -5.92 10.03
N THR A 23 -9.85 -5.85 8.98
CA THR A 23 -9.60 -5.06 7.77
C THR A 23 -9.23 -3.61 8.10
N LYS A 24 -8.27 -3.04 7.38
CA LYS A 24 -7.75 -1.69 7.62
C LYS A 24 -7.96 -0.78 6.41
N ALA A 25 -8.19 0.50 6.68
CA ALA A 25 -8.43 1.51 5.66
C ALA A 25 -7.12 2.15 5.17
N ILE A 26 -6.94 2.19 3.85
CA ILE A 26 -5.88 2.92 3.16
C ILE A 26 -6.51 4.05 2.36
N ALA A 27 -6.04 5.29 2.57
CA ALA A 27 -6.48 6.44 1.80
C ALA A 27 -5.74 6.49 0.46
N HIS A 28 -6.44 6.26 -0.66
CA HIS A 28 -5.92 6.31 -2.03
C HIS A 28 -5.50 7.73 -2.39
N ARG A 29 -4.21 7.95 -2.66
CA ARG A 29 -3.59 9.26 -2.90
C ARG A 29 -3.80 10.24 -1.74
N GLY A 30 -3.87 9.71 -0.49
CA GLY A 30 -4.25 10.41 0.71
C GLY A 30 -5.76 10.72 0.81
N PHE A 31 -6.20 11.39 1.87
CA PHE A 31 -7.59 11.85 1.99
C PHE A 31 -7.77 13.19 1.26
N TRP A 32 -7.97 13.08 -0.05
CA TRP A 32 -8.03 14.24 -0.95
C TRP A 32 -9.44 14.77 -1.22
N LYS A 33 -10.49 13.93 -1.14
CA LYS A 33 -11.90 14.33 -1.33
C LYS A 33 -12.44 15.12 -0.12
N THR A 34 -11.75 16.19 0.27
CA THR A 34 -12.11 17.05 1.39
C THR A 34 -11.60 18.47 1.15
N PRO A 35 -12.29 19.52 1.66
CA PRO A 35 -11.92 20.91 1.39
C PRO A 35 -10.43 21.21 1.69
N GLY A 36 -9.76 21.93 0.79
CA GLY A 36 -8.35 22.33 0.91
C GLY A 36 -7.34 21.23 0.65
N SER A 37 -7.77 20.04 0.19
CA SER A 37 -6.91 18.91 -0.13
C SER A 37 -6.84 18.64 -1.63
N SER A 38 -5.83 17.90 -2.07
CA SER A 38 -5.63 17.46 -3.44
C SER A 38 -4.98 16.08 -3.45
N GLN A 39 -5.21 15.30 -4.51
CA GLN A 39 -4.52 14.01 -4.67
C GLN A 39 -3.00 14.18 -4.54
N ASN A 40 -2.34 13.25 -3.84
CA ASN A 40 -0.89 13.24 -3.71
C ASN A 40 -0.29 14.52 -3.07
N SER A 41 -1.10 15.34 -2.41
CA SER A 41 -0.63 16.53 -1.69
C SER A 41 -0.16 16.18 -0.28
N ILE A 42 0.64 17.06 0.31
CA ILE A 42 1.02 16.94 1.72
C ILE A 42 -0.24 17.04 2.61
N THR A 43 -1.17 17.93 2.28
CA THR A 43 -2.43 18.04 3.01
C THR A 43 -3.25 16.75 2.96
N SER A 44 -3.27 16.01 1.84
CA SER A 44 -4.02 14.73 1.78
C SER A 44 -3.41 13.64 2.68
N LEU A 45 -2.08 13.60 2.81
CA LEU A 45 -1.39 12.74 3.78
C LEU A 45 -1.78 13.11 5.22
N LEU A 46 -1.68 14.39 5.58
CA LEU A 46 -2.01 14.88 6.93
C LEU A 46 -3.47 14.57 7.30
N LYS A 47 -4.39 14.72 6.36
CA LYS A 47 -5.80 14.41 6.59
C LYS A 47 -6.07 12.92 6.71
N ALA A 48 -5.38 12.07 5.96
CA ALA A 48 -5.46 10.62 6.13
C ALA A 48 -5.00 10.18 7.53
N ASP A 49 -3.90 10.74 8.02
CA ASP A 49 -3.40 10.52 9.38
C ASP A 49 -4.41 11.01 10.43
N SER A 50 -4.96 12.22 10.27
CA SER A 50 -5.87 12.86 11.24
C SER A 50 -7.17 12.09 11.47
N ILE A 51 -7.66 11.33 10.48
CA ILE A 51 -8.87 10.50 10.61
C ILE A 51 -8.55 9.05 11.00
N GLY A 52 -7.28 8.70 11.20
CA GLY A 52 -6.85 7.39 11.67
C GLY A 52 -6.82 6.31 10.58
N CYS A 53 -6.56 6.64 9.33
CA CYS A 53 -6.25 5.64 8.31
C CYS A 53 -5.01 4.83 8.70
N TYR A 54 -5.04 3.53 8.41
CA TYR A 54 -3.85 2.68 8.54
C TYR A 54 -2.70 3.19 7.68
N GLY A 55 -2.99 3.54 6.44
CA GLY A 55 -2.02 4.01 5.47
C GLY A 55 -2.53 5.16 4.61
N SER A 56 -1.60 5.96 4.11
CA SER A 56 -1.79 6.89 3.02
C SER A 56 -1.01 6.39 1.83
N GLU A 57 -1.70 6.04 0.75
CA GLU A 57 -1.08 5.66 -0.50
C GLU A 57 -0.72 6.91 -1.31
N PHE A 58 0.37 6.86 -2.06
CA PHE A 58 0.85 7.94 -2.93
C PHE A 58 1.75 7.41 -4.05
N ASP A 59 1.70 8.10 -5.20
CA ASP A 59 2.34 7.71 -6.45
C ASP A 59 3.68 8.40 -6.67
N VAL A 60 4.70 7.67 -7.13
CA VAL A 60 6.05 8.21 -7.34
C VAL A 60 6.56 7.95 -8.77
N TRP A 61 7.11 8.99 -9.37
CA TRP A 61 7.81 8.96 -10.65
C TRP A 61 9.31 9.28 -10.48
N LEU A 62 10.13 8.62 -11.31
CA LEU A 62 11.53 9.01 -11.50
C LEU A 62 11.61 9.98 -12.70
N THR A 63 12.08 11.19 -12.47
CA THR A 63 12.22 12.25 -13.48
C THR A 63 13.43 12.02 -14.41
N LYS A 64 13.57 12.84 -15.46
CA LYS A 64 14.70 12.79 -16.40
C LYS A 64 16.06 12.92 -15.71
N ASP A 65 16.15 13.77 -14.71
CA ASP A 65 17.37 14.05 -13.93
C ASP A 65 17.45 13.24 -12.63
N SER A 66 16.70 12.13 -12.57
CA SER A 66 16.71 11.16 -11.45
C SER A 66 16.26 11.73 -10.11
N LYS A 67 15.39 12.73 -10.11
CA LYS A 67 14.65 13.15 -8.93
C LYS A 67 13.39 12.31 -8.79
N LEU A 68 12.91 12.13 -7.56
CA LEU A 68 11.66 11.45 -7.26
C LEU A 68 10.59 12.48 -6.94
N VAL A 69 9.46 12.42 -7.65
CA VAL A 69 8.33 13.35 -7.49
C VAL A 69 7.04 12.60 -7.26
N VAL A 70 6.10 13.22 -6.53
CA VAL A 70 4.84 12.58 -6.13
C VAL A 70 3.69 13.09 -7.00
N ASN A 71 3.16 12.23 -7.86
CA ASN A 71 2.03 12.52 -8.74
C ASN A 71 1.49 11.22 -9.36
N HIS A 72 0.20 11.12 -9.61
CA HIS A 72 -0.39 9.94 -10.24
C HIS A 72 -0.18 9.91 -11.75
N ASP A 73 -0.57 10.98 -12.45
CA ASP A 73 -0.66 10.98 -13.90
C ASP A 73 0.74 11.03 -14.56
N PRO A 74 0.94 10.37 -15.70
CA PRO A 74 2.22 10.42 -16.43
C PRO A 74 2.52 11.81 -17.00
N VAL A 75 1.51 12.68 -17.10
CA VAL A 75 1.61 14.08 -17.54
C VAL A 75 0.82 14.98 -16.61
N TYR A 76 1.44 16.02 -16.08
CA TYR A 76 0.77 17.04 -15.30
C TYR A 76 1.06 18.43 -15.86
N LYS A 77 0.00 19.22 -16.13
CA LYS A 77 0.11 20.57 -16.74
C LYS A 77 1.05 20.58 -17.95
N MET A 78 0.80 19.69 -18.90
CA MET A 78 1.59 19.49 -20.14
C MET A 78 3.07 19.09 -19.91
N ARG A 79 3.46 18.68 -18.72
CA ARG A 79 4.80 18.21 -18.42
C ARG A 79 4.79 16.70 -18.14
N PRO A 80 5.42 15.89 -19.00
CA PRO A 80 5.56 14.46 -18.78
C PRO A 80 6.53 14.21 -17.62
N MET A 81 6.10 13.39 -16.62
CA MET A 81 6.85 13.15 -15.39
C MET A 81 8.25 12.61 -15.67
N GLU A 82 8.31 11.55 -16.46
CA GLU A 82 9.55 10.82 -16.70
C GLU A 82 10.57 11.60 -17.58
N TYR A 83 10.08 12.56 -18.38
CA TYR A 83 10.90 13.32 -19.35
C TYR A 83 11.18 14.77 -18.92
N SER A 84 10.62 15.22 -17.81
CA SER A 84 10.85 16.54 -17.24
C SER A 84 11.93 16.51 -16.16
N LYS A 85 12.54 17.66 -15.86
CA LYS A 85 13.42 17.83 -14.70
C LYS A 85 12.57 17.96 -13.42
N GLY A 86 13.06 17.42 -12.31
CA GLY A 86 12.38 17.43 -11.03
C GLY A 86 11.99 18.83 -10.56
N ASP A 87 12.91 19.80 -10.63
CA ASP A 87 12.65 21.18 -10.19
C ASP A 87 11.54 21.86 -11.01
N ALA A 88 11.42 21.51 -12.32
CA ALA A 88 10.36 22.01 -13.17
C ALA A 88 8.99 21.43 -12.81
N LEU A 89 8.95 20.23 -12.22
CA LEU A 89 7.73 19.58 -11.76
C LEU A 89 7.33 20.08 -10.36
N THR A 90 8.27 20.15 -9.42
CA THR A 90 7.99 20.60 -8.05
C THR A 90 7.65 22.09 -7.94
N GLY A 91 7.91 22.88 -8.99
CA GLY A 91 7.40 24.26 -9.12
C GLY A 91 5.94 24.37 -9.52
N LEU A 92 5.30 23.27 -9.97
CA LEU A 92 3.90 23.27 -10.40
C LEU A 92 2.95 23.27 -9.20
N LYS A 93 1.83 23.98 -9.33
CA LYS A 93 0.78 24.04 -8.30
C LYS A 93 -0.23 22.92 -8.49
N LEU A 94 -0.56 22.22 -7.42
CA LEU A 94 -1.71 21.34 -7.31
C LEU A 94 -3.02 22.15 -7.25
N SER A 95 -4.17 21.48 -7.30
CA SER A 95 -5.47 22.13 -7.28
C SER A 95 -5.78 22.86 -5.97
N ASN A 96 -5.18 22.44 -4.86
CA ASN A 96 -5.29 23.08 -3.54
C ASN A 96 -4.28 24.21 -3.31
N GLY A 97 -3.45 24.56 -4.31
CA GLY A 97 -2.45 25.63 -4.22
C GLY A 97 -1.08 25.20 -3.68
N GLU A 98 -0.94 23.99 -3.15
CA GLU A 98 0.36 23.43 -2.79
C GLU A 98 1.25 23.21 -4.02
N ASN A 99 2.55 23.11 -3.81
CA ASN A 99 3.43 22.65 -4.88
C ASN A 99 3.34 21.12 -4.99
N LEU A 100 3.52 20.59 -6.22
CA LEU A 100 3.73 19.17 -6.45
C LEU A 100 4.98 18.75 -5.63
N PRO A 101 4.85 17.80 -4.67
CA PRO A 101 5.95 17.52 -3.78
C PRO A 101 7.02 16.61 -4.42
N SER A 102 8.28 16.81 -4.02
CA SER A 102 9.28 15.75 -4.17
C SER A 102 9.02 14.64 -3.15
N LEU A 103 9.56 13.43 -3.40
CA LEU A 103 9.48 12.33 -2.44
C LEU A 103 10.06 12.75 -1.07
N GLU A 104 11.22 13.44 -1.07
CA GLU A 104 11.87 13.88 0.16
C GLU A 104 10.99 14.84 0.96
N GLN A 105 10.32 15.78 0.29
CA GLN A 105 9.37 16.70 0.95
C GLN A 105 8.17 15.95 1.55
N TYR A 106 7.59 15.01 0.80
CA TYR A 106 6.46 14.19 1.25
C TYR A 106 6.82 13.33 2.46
N LEU A 107 7.94 12.61 2.37
CA LEU A 107 8.43 11.74 3.45
C LEU A 107 8.84 12.53 4.70
N LYS A 108 9.39 13.74 4.54
CA LYS A 108 9.73 14.60 5.68
C LYS A 108 8.52 14.89 6.54
N VAL A 109 7.38 15.18 5.94
CA VAL A 109 6.12 15.39 6.68
C VAL A 109 5.60 14.05 7.22
N GLY A 110 5.57 13.00 6.41
CA GLY A 110 5.12 11.68 6.83
C GLY A 110 5.88 11.12 8.04
N LYS A 111 7.13 11.52 8.23
CA LYS A 111 7.97 11.11 9.38
C LYS A 111 7.38 11.54 10.72
N GLU A 112 6.75 12.69 10.78
CA GLU A 112 6.19 13.28 12.01
C GLU A 112 4.77 12.75 12.35
N HIS A 113 4.24 11.80 11.54
CA HIS A 113 2.90 11.26 11.64
C HIS A 113 2.92 9.75 11.81
N ASN A 114 1.77 9.11 12.12
CA ASN A 114 1.71 7.69 12.45
C ASN A 114 1.23 6.78 11.32
N THR A 115 0.52 7.32 10.31
CA THR A 115 0.00 6.54 9.18
C THR A 115 1.12 5.85 8.39
N LYS A 116 0.91 4.63 7.91
CA LYS A 116 1.85 3.95 7.01
C LYS A 116 1.97 4.72 5.70
N LEU A 117 3.16 4.70 5.13
CA LEU A 117 3.51 5.36 3.87
C LEU A 117 3.54 4.30 2.77
N ILE A 118 2.48 4.22 1.98
CA ILE A 118 2.31 3.19 0.94
C ILE A 118 2.67 3.83 -0.40
N LEU A 119 3.86 3.50 -0.89
CA LEU A 119 4.45 4.11 -2.09
C LEU A 119 4.18 3.23 -3.31
N GLU A 120 3.43 3.77 -4.28
CA GLU A 120 3.36 3.21 -5.61
C GLU A 120 4.53 3.73 -6.47
N LEU A 121 5.41 2.84 -6.91
CA LEU A 121 6.31 3.19 -8.01
C LEU A 121 5.60 2.96 -9.33
N LYS A 122 5.37 4.05 -10.06
CA LYS A 122 4.77 4.00 -11.41
C LYS A 122 5.67 3.24 -12.37
N ALA A 123 5.08 2.44 -13.26
CA ALA A 123 5.82 1.74 -14.30
C ALA A 123 6.54 2.75 -15.21
N LEU A 124 7.84 2.54 -15.43
CA LEU A 124 8.69 3.42 -16.22
C LEU A 124 8.98 2.83 -17.61
N ASN A 125 9.53 3.64 -18.49
CA ASN A 125 9.79 3.27 -19.89
C ASN A 125 10.83 2.16 -20.09
N SER A 126 11.59 1.78 -19.04
CA SER A 126 12.55 0.69 -19.13
C SER A 126 12.90 0.09 -17.75
N LYS A 127 13.20 -1.22 -17.75
CA LYS A 127 13.68 -1.94 -16.55
C LYS A 127 14.88 -1.27 -15.88
N LYS A 128 15.81 -0.71 -16.67
CA LYS A 128 16.97 0.03 -16.13
C LYS A 128 16.54 1.24 -15.31
N ARG A 129 15.53 1.97 -15.76
CA ARG A 129 15.00 3.12 -15.04
C ARG A 129 14.20 2.70 -13.80
N GLU A 130 13.45 1.61 -13.87
CA GLU A 130 12.75 1.04 -12.71
C GLU A 130 13.74 0.59 -11.63
N THR A 131 14.80 -0.15 -11.99
CA THR A 131 15.88 -0.51 -11.05
C THR A 131 16.49 0.73 -10.40
N LYS A 132 16.78 1.77 -11.19
CA LYS A 132 17.30 3.03 -10.66
C LYS A 132 16.29 3.71 -9.72
N ALA A 133 15.01 3.76 -10.08
CA ALA A 133 13.97 4.35 -9.22
C ALA A 133 13.87 3.63 -7.88
N VAL A 134 13.87 2.30 -7.89
CA VAL A 134 13.88 1.49 -6.65
C VAL A 134 15.09 1.82 -5.78
N GLN A 135 16.30 1.90 -6.36
CA GLN A 135 17.52 2.25 -5.63
C GLN A 135 17.43 3.65 -4.99
N GLU A 136 16.99 4.65 -5.75
CA GLU A 136 16.85 6.04 -5.26
C GLU A 136 15.76 6.16 -4.17
N ILE A 137 14.63 5.44 -4.32
CA ILE A 137 13.57 5.37 -3.31
C ILE A 137 14.13 4.79 -2.02
N LEU A 138 14.73 3.60 -2.08
CA LEU A 138 15.27 2.92 -0.90
C LEU A 138 16.37 3.72 -0.21
N ALA A 139 17.25 4.38 -0.99
CA ALA A 139 18.28 5.26 -0.44
C ALA A 139 17.67 6.48 0.28
N THR A 140 16.64 7.10 -0.30
CA THR A 140 15.92 8.23 0.31
C THR A 140 15.24 7.82 1.60
N VAL A 141 14.51 6.70 1.60
CA VAL A 141 13.81 6.15 2.76
C VAL A 141 14.80 5.82 3.89
N LYS A 142 15.92 5.15 3.57
CA LYS A 142 16.98 4.83 4.53
C LYS A 142 17.61 6.08 5.13
N LYS A 143 17.96 7.07 4.30
CA LYS A 143 18.50 8.37 4.76
C LYS A 143 17.57 9.04 5.79
N MET A 144 16.26 8.84 5.67
CA MET A 144 15.26 9.43 6.56
C MET A 144 14.91 8.55 7.77
N GLY A 145 15.37 7.28 7.81
CA GLY A 145 15.07 6.32 8.87
C GLY A 145 13.60 5.90 8.89
N LEU A 146 13.01 5.69 7.69
CA LEU A 146 11.59 5.40 7.52
C LEU A 146 11.29 3.97 7.06
N GLU A 147 12.30 3.09 7.00
CA GLU A 147 12.16 1.73 6.44
C GLU A 147 11.00 0.95 7.05
N SER A 148 10.81 1.03 8.36
CA SER A 148 9.74 0.33 9.08
C SER A 148 8.32 0.92 8.86
N ARG A 149 8.26 2.10 8.25
CA ARG A 149 7.02 2.82 7.97
C ARG A 149 6.52 2.63 6.55
N MET A 150 7.40 2.12 5.65
CA MET A 150 7.12 1.99 4.22
C MET A 150 6.49 0.66 3.87
N GLU A 151 5.57 0.72 2.91
CA GLU A 151 5.09 -0.39 2.11
C GLU A 151 5.21 0.01 0.63
N TYR A 152 5.54 -0.95 -0.25
CA TYR A 152 5.75 -0.67 -1.67
C TYR A 152 4.74 -1.43 -2.51
N ILE A 153 4.17 -0.74 -3.49
CA ILE A 153 3.23 -1.29 -4.47
C ILE A 153 3.65 -0.88 -5.88
N THR A 154 3.39 -1.69 -6.89
CA THR A 154 3.71 -1.37 -8.28
C THR A 154 2.99 -2.28 -9.26
N PHE A 155 2.68 -1.76 -10.46
CA PHE A 155 2.20 -2.53 -11.61
C PHE A 155 3.34 -3.24 -12.38
N SER A 156 4.60 -2.83 -12.18
CA SER A 156 5.72 -3.44 -12.85
C SER A 156 6.22 -4.69 -12.11
N LEU A 157 6.12 -5.85 -12.75
CA LEU A 157 6.68 -7.09 -12.23
C LEU A 157 8.21 -6.98 -12.01
N HIS A 158 8.91 -6.20 -12.86
CA HIS A 158 10.34 -5.97 -12.69
C HIS A 158 10.61 -5.12 -11.44
N ALA A 159 9.89 -4.01 -11.26
CA ALA A 159 10.06 -3.14 -10.09
C ALA A 159 9.71 -3.88 -8.78
N MET A 160 8.64 -4.71 -8.77
CA MET A 160 8.30 -5.56 -7.62
C MET A 160 9.48 -6.47 -7.23
N LYS A 161 10.06 -7.19 -8.22
CA LYS A 161 11.21 -8.06 -7.97
C LYS A 161 12.44 -7.29 -7.48
N GLU A 162 12.66 -6.08 -7.96
CA GLU A 162 13.74 -5.21 -7.50
C GLU A 162 13.52 -4.73 -6.06
N PHE A 163 12.30 -4.34 -5.68
CA PHE A 163 11.98 -4.03 -4.28
C PHE A 163 12.22 -5.24 -3.37
N ILE A 164 11.72 -6.43 -3.72
CA ILE A 164 11.92 -7.66 -2.94
C ILE A 164 13.41 -7.97 -2.78
N ARG A 165 14.21 -7.77 -3.81
CA ARG A 165 15.65 -8.05 -3.82
C ARG A 165 16.49 -7.05 -3.03
N LEU A 166 16.09 -5.77 -3.02
CA LEU A 166 16.94 -4.66 -2.53
C LEU A 166 16.49 -4.07 -1.20
N ALA A 167 15.19 -4.15 -0.88
CA ALA A 167 14.69 -3.65 0.39
C ALA A 167 15.14 -4.53 1.58
N PRO A 168 15.15 -4.00 2.81
CA PRO A 168 15.40 -4.81 3.99
C PRO A 168 14.45 -6.01 4.08
N ALA A 169 14.95 -7.13 4.60
CA ALA A 169 14.12 -8.34 4.76
C ALA A 169 12.84 -8.05 5.56
N GLY A 170 11.71 -8.56 5.09
CA GLY A 170 10.40 -8.33 5.70
C GLY A 170 9.72 -7.01 5.33
N THR A 171 10.31 -6.20 4.44
CA THR A 171 9.65 -5.01 3.90
C THR A 171 8.42 -5.44 3.08
N PRO A 172 7.22 -4.88 3.35
CA PRO A 172 6.04 -5.23 2.58
C PRO A 172 6.13 -4.74 1.13
N VAL A 173 5.92 -5.69 0.18
CA VAL A 173 5.88 -5.42 -1.26
C VAL A 173 4.69 -6.15 -1.86
N PHE A 174 3.82 -5.41 -2.57
CA PHE A 174 2.61 -5.93 -3.20
C PHE A 174 2.60 -5.68 -4.70
N TYR A 175 1.88 -6.54 -5.43
CA TYR A 175 1.72 -6.45 -6.87
C TYR A 175 0.31 -5.98 -7.25
N LEU A 176 0.22 -5.08 -8.24
CA LEU A 176 -1.03 -4.39 -8.58
C LEU A 176 -1.73 -4.92 -9.84
N ASN A 177 -1.01 -5.56 -10.77
CA ASN A 177 -1.50 -5.74 -12.15
C ASN A 177 -2.61 -6.80 -12.33
N GLY A 178 -2.71 -7.78 -11.40
CA GLY A 178 -3.88 -8.66 -11.31
C GLY A 178 -3.84 -9.95 -12.13
N GLU A 179 -2.78 -10.21 -12.90
CA GLU A 179 -2.65 -11.40 -13.73
C GLU A 179 -2.01 -12.61 -13.02
N LEU A 180 -1.35 -12.38 -11.87
CA LEU A 180 -0.68 -13.44 -11.12
C LEU A 180 -1.58 -13.98 -10.02
N SER A 181 -1.67 -15.30 -9.92
CA SER A 181 -2.35 -15.99 -8.83
C SER A 181 -1.64 -15.79 -7.49
N PRO A 182 -2.31 -16.00 -6.33
CA PRO A 182 -1.66 -15.98 -5.03
C PRO A 182 -0.44 -16.91 -4.92
N LYS A 183 -0.51 -18.08 -5.54
CA LYS A 183 0.60 -19.04 -5.56
C LYS A 183 1.83 -18.47 -6.27
N GLU A 184 1.65 -17.88 -7.47
CA GLU A 184 2.75 -17.24 -8.22
C GLU A 184 3.35 -16.07 -7.44
N LEU A 185 2.53 -15.25 -6.77
CA LEU A 185 3.02 -14.17 -5.92
C LEU A 185 3.84 -14.68 -4.73
N LYS A 186 3.41 -15.79 -4.12
CA LYS A 186 4.15 -16.46 -3.04
C LYS A 186 5.52 -16.95 -3.51
N GLU A 187 5.58 -17.58 -4.67
CA GLU A 187 6.82 -18.07 -5.28
C GLU A 187 7.79 -16.93 -5.62
N LEU A 188 7.26 -15.75 -5.96
CA LEU A 188 8.05 -14.55 -6.21
C LEU A 188 8.51 -13.83 -4.94
N GLY A 189 7.98 -14.21 -3.77
CA GLY A 189 8.32 -13.59 -2.48
C GLY A 189 7.59 -12.29 -2.18
N ALA A 190 6.49 -12.01 -2.88
CA ALA A 190 5.62 -10.87 -2.58
C ALA A 190 4.97 -11.02 -1.19
N THR A 191 4.67 -9.92 -0.53
CA THR A 191 3.91 -9.91 0.74
C THR A 191 2.45 -10.25 0.51
N GLY A 192 1.92 -9.91 -0.66
CA GLY A 192 0.55 -10.18 -1.02
C GLY A 192 0.16 -9.61 -2.37
N LEU A 193 -1.13 -9.70 -2.63
CA LEU A 193 -1.78 -9.07 -3.77
C LEU A 193 -2.43 -7.74 -3.34
N ASP A 194 -2.36 -6.77 -4.24
CA ASP A 194 -3.06 -5.49 -4.14
C ASP A 194 -3.80 -5.28 -5.45
N TYR A 195 -5.01 -5.86 -5.56
CA TYR A 195 -5.66 -6.02 -6.85
C TYR A 195 -6.93 -5.19 -6.98
N HIS A 196 -7.18 -4.76 -8.21
CA HIS A 196 -8.41 -4.05 -8.55
C HIS A 196 -9.65 -4.88 -8.21
N MET A 197 -10.70 -4.24 -7.69
CA MET A 197 -11.97 -4.87 -7.30
C MET A 197 -12.54 -5.79 -8.38
N GLY A 198 -12.40 -5.41 -9.66
CA GLY A 198 -12.85 -6.23 -10.78
C GLY A 198 -12.10 -7.57 -10.93
N VAL A 199 -10.84 -7.66 -10.50
CA VAL A 199 -10.08 -8.91 -10.46
C VAL A 199 -10.58 -9.78 -9.32
N ILE A 200 -10.76 -9.21 -8.14
CA ILE A 200 -11.25 -9.93 -6.97
C ILE A 200 -12.68 -10.45 -7.17
N LYS A 201 -13.54 -9.69 -7.85
CA LYS A 201 -14.89 -10.18 -8.22
C LYS A 201 -14.86 -11.36 -9.19
N LYS A 202 -13.85 -11.45 -10.07
CA LYS A 202 -13.66 -12.60 -10.97
C LYS A 202 -13.04 -13.81 -10.27
N HIS A 203 -12.24 -13.57 -9.25
CA HIS A 203 -11.46 -14.56 -8.50
C HIS A 203 -11.64 -14.39 -6.98
N PRO A 204 -12.89 -14.50 -6.46
CA PRO A 204 -13.14 -14.32 -5.03
C PRO A 204 -12.43 -15.38 -4.16
N GLU A 205 -12.14 -16.54 -4.73
CA GLU A 205 -11.36 -17.62 -4.10
C GLU A 205 -9.91 -17.21 -3.79
N TRP A 206 -9.36 -16.22 -4.49
CA TRP A 206 -7.98 -15.75 -4.27
C TRP A 206 -7.78 -15.10 -2.91
N ILE A 207 -8.83 -14.57 -2.27
CA ILE A 207 -8.75 -14.04 -0.90
C ILE A 207 -8.35 -15.16 0.05
N LYS A 208 -9.11 -16.28 0.00
CA LYS A 208 -8.81 -17.43 0.87
C LYS A 208 -7.48 -18.09 0.51
N GLU A 209 -7.20 -18.27 -0.78
CA GLU A 209 -5.94 -18.86 -1.25
C GLU A 209 -4.73 -18.05 -0.78
N ALA A 210 -4.79 -16.72 -0.88
CA ALA A 210 -3.74 -15.83 -0.38
C ALA A 210 -3.51 -16.01 1.12
N HIS A 211 -4.57 -16.02 1.92
CA HIS A 211 -4.47 -16.23 3.36
C HIS A 211 -3.93 -17.61 3.73
N ASP A 212 -4.34 -18.66 3.05
CA ASP A 212 -3.82 -20.03 3.25
C ASP A 212 -2.31 -20.12 2.97
N LEU A 213 -1.81 -19.29 2.05
CA LEU A 213 -0.39 -19.16 1.72
C LEU A 213 0.36 -18.16 2.63
N GLY A 214 -0.33 -17.52 3.56
CA GLY A 214 0.24 -16.49 4.44
C GLY A 214 0.51 -15.16 3.75
N LEU A 215 -0.16 -14.90 2.63
CA LEU A 215 -0.14 -13.62 1.93
C LEU A 215 -1.22 -12.68 2.46
N LYS A 216 -1.03 -11.38 2.23
CA LYS A 216 -1.99 -10.33 2.52
C LYS A 216 -2.81 -9.98 1.28
N VAL A 217 -4.02 -9.48 1.50
CA VAL A 217 -4.94 -9.04 0.44
C VAL A 217 -5.31 -7.58 0.64
N ASN A 218 -4.96 -6.74 -0.32
CA ASN A 218 -5.48 -5.38 -0.47
C ASN A 218 -6.35 -5.30 -1.73
N VAL A 219 -7.41 -4.51 -1.68
CA VAL A 219 -8.31 -4.31 -2.83
C VAL A 219 -8.50 -2.82 -3.09
N TRP A 220 -8.36 -2.39 -4.36
CA TRP A 220 -8.48 -1.00 -4.82
C TRP A 220 -9.29 -0.87 -6.11
N THR A 221 -9.78 0.28 -6.51
CA THR A 221 -10.17 1.37 -5.63
C THR A 221 -11.63 1.14 -5.29
N VAL A 222 -11.96 1.06 -4.02
CA VAL A 222 -13.30 0.66 -3.54
C VAL A 222 -13.96 1.87 -2.88
N ASP A 223 -14.90 2.50 -3.57
CA ASP A 223 -15.56 3.72 -3.11
C ASP A 223 -17.03 3.49 -2.68
N GLU A 224 -17.63 2.36 -3.08
CA GLU A 224 -19.03 2.04 -2.78
C GLU A 224 -19.16 1.28 -1.45
N ALA A 225 -20.04 1.74 -0.56
CA ALA A 225 -20.22 1.16 0.76
C ALA A 225 -20.60 -0.34 0.75
N GLU A 226 -21.39 -0.79 -0.23
CA GLU A 226 -21.78 -2.20 -0.36
C GLU A 226 -20.59 -3.08 -0.75
N GLU A 227 -19.67 -2.58 -1.58
CA GLU A 227 -18.43 -3.29 -1.92
C GLU A 227 -17.49 -3.35 -0.70
N MET A 228 -17.40 -2.26 0.08
CA MET A 228 -16.64 -2.24 1.33
C MET A 228 -17.14 -3.29 2.31
N LYS A 229 -18.46 -3.36 2.54
CA LYS A 229 -19.09 -4.36 3.43
C LYS A 229 -18.76 -5.78 2.99
N TRP A 230 -18.93 -6.08 1.69
CA TRP A 230 -18.63 -7.38 1.14
C TRP A 230 -17.16 -7.78 1.38
N LEU A 231 -16.21 -6.87 1.13
CA LEU A 231 -14.78 -7.14 1.36
C LEU A 231 -14.43 -7.31 2.85
N ILE A 232 -15.09 -6.56 3.75
CA ILE A 232 -14.95 -6.72 5.20
C ILE A 232 -15.44 -8.11 5.62
N GLU A 233 -16.57 -8.58 5.09
CA GLU A 233 -17.11 -9.94 5.33
C GLU A 233 -16.16 -11.02 4.77
N GLN A 234 -15.53 -10.78 3.62
CA GLN A 234 -14.48 -11.64 3.06
C GLN A 234 -13.16 -11.57 3.85
N LYS A 235 -13.05 -10.64 4.82
CA LYS A 235 -11.89 -10.48 5.71
C LYS A 235 -10.60 -10.13 4.98
N VAL A 236 -10.65 -9.32 3.92
CA VAL A 236 -9.45 -8.76 3.30
C VAL A 236 -8.64 -7.97 4.33
N ASP A 237 -7.32 -7.92 4.18
CA ASP A 237 -6.44 -7.23 5.14
C ASP A 237 -6.55 -5.71 5.02
N PHE A 238 -6.71 -5.22 3.78
CA PHE A 238 -6.76 -3.79 3.49
C PHE A 238 -7.81 -3.49 2.41
N ILE A 239 -8.35 -2.28 2.48
CA ILE A 239 -9.16 -1.67 1.41
C ILE A 239 -8.59 -0.30 1.14
N THR A 240 -8.21 -0.05 -0.13
CA THR A 240 -7.75 1.24 -0.63
C THR A 240 -8.91 1.98 -1.28
N THR A 241 -9.20 3.20 -0.79
CA THR A 241 -10.42 3.95 -1.15
C THR A 241 -10.18 5.45 -1.24
N ASN A 242 -10.98 6.15 -2.08
CA ASN A 242 -11.10 7.60 -2.08
C ASN A 242 -12.11 8.12 -1.03
N GLU A 243 -12.87 7.20 -0.38
CA GLU A 243 -13.89 7.50 0.63
C GLU A 243 -13.51 6.93 2.01
N PRO A 244 -12.35 7.32 2.57
CA PRO A 244 -11.84 6.68 3.78
C PRO A 244 -12.74 6.88 5.01
N VAL A 245 -13.51 7.97 5.07
CA VAL A 245 -14.46 8.20 6.16
C VAL A 245 -15.58 7.16 6.13
N VAL A 246 -16.15 6.88 4.93
CA VAL A 246 -17.18 5.85 4.74
C VAL A 246 -16.65 4.48 5.19
N LEU A 247 -15.45 4.12 4.74
CA LEU A 247 -14.83 2.85 5.10
C LEU A 247 -14.60 2.73 6.62
N LEU A 248 -14.10 3.79 7.25
CA LEU A 248 -13.87 3.80 8.71
C LEU A 248 -15.18 3.67 9.50
N GLU A 249 -16.31 4.20 9.00
CA GLU A 249 -17.63 4.00 9.58
C GLU A 249 -18.12 2.56 9.42
N GLU A 250 -17.96 1.94 8.24
CA GLU A 250 -18.31 0.53 8.04
C GLU A 250 -17.45 -0.40 8.92
N LEU A 251 -16.16 -0.14 9.07
CA LEU A 251 -15.28 -0.89 9.96
C LEU A 251 -15.67 -0.80 11.44
N LYS A 252 -16.28 0.31 11.89
CA LYS A 252 -16.78 0.45 13.27
C LYS A 252 -18.03 -0.38 13.54
N LYS A 253 -18.90 -0.55 12.53
CA LYS A 253 -20.14 -1.35 12.64
C LYS A 253 -19.86 -2.86 12.76
N ASN A 254 -18.67 -3.29 12.33
CA ASN A 254 -18.26 -4.69 12.31
C ASN A 254 -17.29 -5.06 13.47
N LYS A 255 -17.22 -4.22 14.49
CA LYS A 255 -16.53 -4.50 15.76
C LYS A 255 -17.50 -5.14 16.74
#